data_4b6cd168c747a37549420b7adfd680a6
#
_entry.id   4b6cd168c747a37549420b7adfd680a6
#
_cell.length_a   1.000
_cell.length_b   1.000
_cell.length_c   1.000
_cell.angle_alpha   90.00
_cell.angle_beta   90.00
_cell.angle_gamma   90.00
#
_symmetry.space_group_name_H-M   'P 1'
#
loop_
_entity.id
_entity.type
_entity.pdbx_description
1 polymer ?
#
loop_
_entity_poly.entity_id
_entity_poly.type
_entity_poly.pdbx_seq_one_letter_code
_entity_poly.pdbx_strand_id
1 'polypeptide(L)'
;MKVFSEIPKDLPNTPLLDSINIPEDIKKLNKNQLTALADELREFLLYTVGKSGGHLGAGLGVVELTVALHYIFDTPKDNIVWDVGHQAYPHKIITGRKKEIETIRKKDGLAPFPRRSESEYDVFGVGHSSTSISAALGMAVGNPNKKTIAVIGDGAMTAGMAFEALSHTGHLKPNLLIILNDNDMSISENVGGLSNYFARIWASKLYKGIKKSGKSFLEKLPQTYHLVRKVETQMKGMVAPGTIFEELGLNYIGPIDGHDVNELTEVIGNLKDFDGPQSVSYTHLRAHET
;
A
#
# COMPACT_ATOMS: atom_id res chain seq x y z
N MET A 1 -11.22 6.89 10.13
CA MET A 1 -11.90 6.06 9.11
C MET A 1 -13.37 5.94 9.46
N LYS A 2 -14.26 6.14 8.47
CA LYS A 2 -15.72 5.93 8.59
C LYS A 2 -16.03 4.43 8.45
N VAL A 3 -16.80 3.88 9.38
CA VAL A 3 -17.23 2.47 9.38
C VAL A 3 -18.68 2.39 8.90
N PHE A 4 -18.99 1.41 8.07
CA PHE A 4 -20.31 1.22 7.47
C PHE A 4 -20.91 -0.12 7.93
N SER A 5 -22.15 -0.10 8.38
CA SER A 5 -22.89 -1.30 8.78
C SER A 5 -23.57 -2.01 7.59
N GLU A 6 -23.76 -1.30 6.48
CA GLU A 6 -24.40 -1.83 5.26
C GLU A 6 -23.85 -1.09 4.01
N ILE A 7 -24.01 -1.74 2.86
CA ILE A 7 -23.64 -1.14 1.57
C ILE A 7 -24.62 0.00 1.24
N PRO A 8 -24.12 1.22 0.92
CA PRO A 8 -24.98 2.32 0.53
C PRO A 8 -25.87 1.97 -0.67
N LYS A 9 -27.18 2.27 -0.57
CA LYS A 9 -28.15 2.00 -1.65
C LYS A 9 -28.22 3.16 -2.65
N ASP A 10 -28.05 4.37 -2.15
CA ASP A 10 -28.09 5.59 -2.94
C ASP A 10 -26.68 6.10 -3.23
N LEU A 11 -26.54 6.88 -4.32
CA LEU A 11 -25.29 7.51 -4.68
C LEU A 11 -24.82 8.45 -3.54
N PRO A 12 -23.65 8.22 -2.95
CA PRO A 12 -23.18 9.05 -1.86
C PRO A 12 -22.84 10.48 -2.33
N ASN A 13 -23.01 11.44 -1.43
CA ASN A 13 -22.55 12.80 -1.65
C ASN A 13 -21.04 12.91 -1.39
N THR A 14 -20.27 13.13 -2.45
CA THR A 14 -18.80 13.08 -2.41
C THR A 14 -18.16 14.37 -2.97
N PRO A 15 -18.39 15.54 -2.34
CA PRO A 15 -17.96 16.82 -2.89
C PRO A 15 -16.45 16.96 -3.06
N LEU A 16 -15.64 16.42 -2.16
CA LEU A 16 -14.18 16.41 -2.31
C LEU A 16 -13.76 15.47 -3.44
N LEU A 17 -14.25 14.23 -3.45
CA LEU A 17 -13.94 13.28 -4.50
C LEU A 17 -14.42 13.76 -5.88
N ASP A 18 -15.53 14.52 -5.95
CA ASP A 18 -16.02 15.13 -7.19
C ASP A 18 -15.10 16.24 -7.72
N SER A 19 -14.32 16.85 -6.84
CA SER A 19 -13.31 17.85 -7.23
C SER A 19 -12.01 17.24 -7.74
N ILE A 20 -11.79 15.93 -7.54
CA ILE A 20 -10.59 15.21 -7.97
C ILE A 20 -10.83 14.63 -9.37
N ASN A 21 -10.17 15.21 -10.36
CA ASN A 21 -10.18 14.71 -11.73
C ASN A 21 -8.89 13.96 -12.07
N ILE A 22 -7.78 14.40 -11.50
CA ILE A 22 -6.44 13.83 -11.67
C ILE A 22 -5.72 13.84 -10.31
N PRO A 23 -4.68 13.00 -10.10
CA PRO A 23 -3.95 12.94 -8.84
C PRO A 23 -3.36 14.27 -8.35
N GLU A 24 -2.98 15.17 -9.24
CA GLU A 24 -2.49 16.50 -8.89
C GLU A 24 -3.48 17.32 -8.07
N ASP A 25 -4.78 17.08 -8.21
CA ASP A 25 -5.81 17.78 -7.42
C ASP A 25 -5.74 17.38 -5.94
N ILE A 26 -5.33 16.16 -5.62
CA ILE A 26 -5.15 15.68 -4.24
C ILE A 26 -4.07 16.49 -3.52
N LYS A 27 -3.01 16.89 -4.20
CA LYS A 27 -1.88 17.65 -3.63
C LYS A 27 -2.26 19.03 -3.11
N LYS A 28 -3.40 19.56 -3.52
CA LYS A 28 -3.94 20.85 -3.07
C LYS A 28 -4.67 20.75 -1.72
N LEU A 29 -4.94 19.53 -1.24
CA LEU A 29 -5.71 19.27 -0.04
C LEU A 29 -4.84 19.39 1.23
N ASN A 30 -5.44 19.84 2.31
CA ASN A 30 -4.83 19.81 3.65
C ASN A 30 -5.09 18.46 4.34
N LYS A 31 -4.43 18.21 5.48
CA LYS A 31 -4.52 16.94 6.23
C LYS A 31 -5.96 16.52 6.58
N ASN A 32 -6.80 17.47 6.97
CA ASN A 32 -8.21 17.16 7.30
C ASN A 32 -9.01 16.78 6.06
N GLN A 33 -8.75 17.43 4.94
CA GLN A 33 -9.37 17.11 3.66
C GLN A 33 -8.91 15.76 3.10
N LEU A 34 -7.65 15.33 3.34
CA LEU A 34 -7.19 14.00 2.95
C LEU A 34 -7.99 12.90 3.69
N THR A 35 -8.25 13.07 4.98
CA THR A 35 -9.08 12.12 5.74
C THR A 35 -10.52 12.10 5.22
N ALA A 36 -11.11 13.27 4.96
CA ALA A 36 -12.46 13.35 4.40
C ALA A 36 -12.53 12.76 2.98
N LEU A 37 -11.51 12.97 2.14
CA LEU A 37 -11.41 12.36 0.80
C LEU A 37 -11.35 10.82 0.90
N ALA A 38 -10.58 10.29 1.84
CA ALA A 38 -10.52 8.83 2.05
C ALA A 38 -11.88 8.27 2.47
N ASP A 39 -12.62 8.95 3.35
CA ASP A 39 -13.96 8.53 3.76
C ASP A 39 -14.96 8.60 2.58
N GLU A 40 -14.95 9.66 1.77
CA GLU A 40 -15.79 9.77 0.56
C GLU A 40 -15.44 8.70 -0.49
N LEU A 41 -14.15 8.46 -0.71
CA LEU A 41 -13.67 7.42 -1.65
C LEU A 41 -14.11 6.03 -1.20
N ARG A 42 -14.06 5.75 0.09
CA ARG A 42 -14.52 4.48 0.69
C ARG A 42 -16.02 4.30 0.49
N GLU A 43 -16.82 5.31 0.78
CA GLU A 43 -18.28 5.26 0.61
C GLU A 43 -18.68 5.08 -0.86
N PHE A 44 -18.02 5.80 -1.76
CA PHE A 44 -18.22 5.67 -3.20
C PHE A 44 -17.81 4.28 -3.72
N LEU A 45 -16.70 3.73 -3.21
CA LEU A 45 -16.25 2.39 -3.57
C LEU A 45 -17.26 1.32 -3.11
N LEU A 46 -17.76 1.43 -1.87
CA LEU A 46 -18.81 0.53 -1.35
C LEU A 46 -20.05 0.54 -2.23
N TYR A 47 -20.53 1.71 -2.57
CA TYR A 47 -21.69 1.89 -3.45
C TYR A 47 -21.49 1.27 -4.84
N THR A 48 -20.37 1.61 -5.49
CA THR A 48 -20.12 1.19 -6.88
C THR A 48 -19.85 -0.30 -6.99
N VAL A 49 -18.98 -0.86 -6.12
CA VAL A 49 -18.67 -2.30 -6.12
C VAL A 49 -19.84 -3.12 -5.62
N GLY A 50 -20.66 -2.59 -4.70
CA GLY A 50 -21.91 -3.21 -4.28
C GLY A 50 -22.89 -3.43 -5.44
N LYS A 51 -22.87 -2.52 -6.43
CA LYS A 51 -23.69 -2.64 -7.67
C LYS A 51 -23.05 -3.47 -8.77
N SER A 52 -21.76 -3.24 -9.04
CA SER A 52 -21.07 -3.86 -10.18
C SER A 52 -20.52 -5.25 -9.87
N GLY A 53 -20.35 -5.58 -8.59
CA GLY A 53 -19.57 -6.71 -8.14
C GLY A 53 -18.07 -6.48 -8.30
N GLY A 54 -17.25 -7.28 -7.63
CA GLY A 54 -15.80 -7.18 -7.73
C GLY A 54 -15.06 -7.45 -6.43
N HIS A 55 -13.81 -6.98 -6.35
CA HIS A 55 -12.94 -7.20 -5.21
C HIS A 55 -13.13 -6.06 -4.16
N LEU A 56 -14.17 -6.17 -3.35
CA LEU A 56 -14.55 -5.14 -2.40
C LEU A 56 -13.51 -5.00 -1.27
N GLY A 57 -13.25 -6.08 -0.55
CA GLY A 57 -12.38 -6.06 0.64
C GLY A 57 -10.96 -5.58 0.36
N ALA A 58 -10.38 -6.06 -0.73
CA ALA A 58 -9.05 -5.64 -1.14
C ALA A 58 -8.97 -4.14 -1.48
N GLY A 59 -10.03 -3.60 -2.12
CA GLY A 59 -10.14 -2.18 -2.41
C GLY A 59 -10.27 -1.33 -1.15
N LEU A 60 -11.05 -1.78 -0.18
CA LEU A 60 -11.27 -1.07 1.09
C LEU A 60 -9.98 -0.96 1.93
N GLY A 61 -9.16 -1.99 1.91
CA GLY A 61 -7.90 -2.03 2.66
C GLY A 61 -6.82 -1.06 2.16
N VAL A 62 -6.97 -0.50 0.97
CA VAL A 62 -5.97 0.40 0.35
C VAL A 62 -6.49 1.81 0.05
N VAL A 63 -7.64 2.19 0.58
CA VAL A 63 -8.22 3.53 0.31
C VAL A 63 -7.28 4.62 0.79
N GLU A 64 -6.91 4.63 2.07
CA GLU A 64 -6.01 5.61 2.66
C GLU A 64 -4.62 5.57 2.03
N LEU A 65 -4.11 4.36 1.80
CA LEU A 65 -2.83 4.18 1.11
C LEU A 65 -2.85 4.79 -0.29
N THR A 66 -3.93 4.57 -1.05
CA THR A 66 -4.06 5.11 -2.41
C THR A 66 -4.05 6.63 -2.40
N VAL A 67 -4.80 7.25 -1.48
CA VAL A 67 -4.80 8.71 -1.28
C VAL A 67 -3.39 9.20 -0.92
N ALA A 68 -2.71 8.55 0.04
CA ALA A 68 -1.37 8.92 0.48
C ALA A 68 -0.34 8.82 -0.65
N LEU A 69 -0.36 7.73 -1.43
CA LEU A 69 0.57 7.54 -2.55
C LEU A 69 0.41 8.62 -3.62
N HIS A 70 -0.82 8.92 -4.02
CA HIS A 70 -1.06 9.96 -5.04
C HIS A 70 -0.90 11.39 -4.51
N TYR A 71 -0.95 11.58 -3.19
CA TYR A 71 -0.59 12.86 -2.56
C TYR A 71 0.93 13.11 -2.58
N ILE A 72 1.73 12.05 -2.33
CA ILE A 72 3.19 12.14 -2.17
C ILE A 72 3.93 12.08 -3.51
N PHE A 73 3.58 11.11 -4.36
CA PHE A 73 4.29 10.83 -5.61
C PHE A 73 3.68 11.56 -6.81
N ASP A 74 4.52 11.84 -7.81
CA ASP A 74 4.15 12.60 -9.01
C ASP A 74 3.72 11.63 -10.14
N THR A 75 2.56 10.97 -9.96
CA THR A 75 2.03 10.09 -11.00
C THR A 75 1.42 10.87 -12.16
N PRO A 76 1.60 10.44 -13.44
CA PRO A 76 2.21 9.19 -13.89
C PRO A 76 3.73 9.25 -14.10
N LYS A 77 4.41 10.34 -13.68
CA LYS A 77 5.88 10.43 -13.78
C LYS A 77 6.54 9.36 -12.93
N ASP A 78 6.08 9.23 -11.66
CA ASP A 78 6.47 8.16 -10.76
C ASP A 78 5.62 6.90 -11.01
N ASN A 79 6.18 5.73 -10.74
CA ASN A 79 5.56 4.45 -11.04
C ASN A 79 4.94 3.85 -9.77
N ILE A 80 3.64 3.48 -9.82
CA ILE A 80 3.00 2.65 -8.80
C ILE A 80 2.58 1.33 -9.45
N VAL A 81 3.15 0.23 -8.97
CA VAL A 81 2.87 -1.13 -9.43
C VAL A 81 2.03 -1.85 -8.38
N TRP A 82 0.79 -2.18 -8.73
CA TRP A 82 -0.15 -2.89 -7.88
C TRP A 82 -0.03 -4.40 -8.09
N ASP A 83 0.25 -5.17 -7.03
CA ASP A 83 0.28 -6.63 -7.13
C ASP A 83 -1.13 -7.20 -7.38
N VAL A 84 -1.23 -8.21 -8.24
CA VAL A 84 -2.50 -8.75 -8.77
C VAL A 84 -3.35 -7.69 -9.47
N GLY A 85 -3.51 -6.52 -8.85
CA GLY A 85 -4.34 -5.41 -9.31
C GLY A 85 -5.78 -5.42 -8.82
N HIS A 86 -6.18 -6.43 -8.04
CA HIS A 86 -7.52 -6.54 -7.46
C HIS A 86 -7.83 -5.42 -6.45
N GLN A 87 -6.82 -4.81 -5.88
CA GLN A 87 -6.88 -3.70 -4.93
C GLN A 87 -6.84 -2.31 -5.60
N ALA A 88 -6.77 -2.22 -6.94
CA ALA A 88 -6.54 -0.96 -7.66
C ALA A 88 -7.82 -0.16 -7.99
N TYR A 89 -8.98 -0.49 -7.43
CA TYR A 89 -10.21 0.26 -7.70
C TYR A 89 -10.14 1.72 -7.20
N PRO A 90 -9.68 2.00 -5.97
CA PRO A 90 -9.44 3.38 -5.53
C PRO A 90 -8.50 4.15 -6.46
N HIS A 91 -7.42 3.49 -6.92
CA HIS A 91 -6.50 4.06 -7.90
C HIS A 91 -7.20 4.45 -9.21
N LYS A 92 -8.05 3.58 -9.76
CA LYS A 92 -8.83 3.90 -10.98
C LYS A 92 -9.76 5.10 -10.77
N ILE A 93 -10.43 5.16 -9.61
CA ILE A 93 -11.36 6.25 -9.29
C ILE A 93 -10.64 7.60 -9.29
N ILE A 94 -9.51 7.73 -8.58
CA ILE A 94 -8.79 9.00 -8.45
C ILE A 94 -7.89 9.36 -9.63
N THR A 95 -7.69 8.43 -10.57
CA THR A 95 -6.95 8.65 -11.83
C THR A 95 -7.88 8.91 -13.02
N GLY A 96 -9.04 9.52 -12.78
CA GLY A 96 -9.95 10.04 -13.80
C GLY A 96 -11.03 9.09 -14.29
N ARG A 97 -11.09 7.85 -13.77
CA ARG A 97 -12.05 6.80 -14.21
C ARG A 97 -13.26 6.65 -13.29
N LYS A 98 -13.53 7.68 -12.44
CA LYS A 98 -14.65 7.67 -11.50
C LYS A 98 -16.00 7.40 -12.18
N LYS A 99 -16.25 8.08 -13.31
CA LYS A 99 -17.54 7.97 -14.03
C LYS A 99 -17.78 6.59 -14.64
N GLU A 100 -16.70 5.94 -15.09
CA GLU A 100 -16.76 4.64 -15.74
C GLU A 100 -16.67 3.47 -14.74
N ILE A 101 -16.40 3.71 -13.45
CA ILE A 101 -16.11 2.63 -12.48
C ILE A 101 -17.26 1.60 -12.38
N GLU A 102 -18.51 2.00 -12.59
CA GLU A 102 -19.65 1.08 -12.61
C GLU A 102 -19.64 0.10 -13.81
N THR A 103 -18.81 0.36 -14.81
CA THR A 103 -18.61 -0.53 -15.97
C THR A 103 -17.52 -1.57 -15.73
N ILE A 104 -16.85 -1.54 -14.58
CA ILE A 104 -15.76 -2.44 -14.28
C ILE A 104 -16.20 -3.91 -14.40
N ARG A 105 -15.37 -4.74 -15.06
CA ARG A 105 -15.64 -6.16 -15.36
C ARG A 105 -16.79 -6.41 -16.35
N LYS A 106 -17.42 -5.38 -16.89
CA LYS A 106 -18.43 -5.53 -17.96
C LYS A 106 -17.73 -5.55 -19.34
N LYS A 107 -18.42 -6.14 -20.32
CA LYS A 107 -17.97 -6.11 -21.70
C LYS A 107 -17.82 -4.64 -22.14
N ASP A 108 -16.71 -4.33 -22.79
CA ASP A 108 -16.35 -2.98 -23.28
C ASP A 108 -16.28 -1.89 -22.18
N GLY A 109 -16.29 -2.28 -20.90
CA GLY A 109 -16.08 -1.43 -19.74
C GLY A 109 -14.65 -1.48 -19.21
N LEU A 110 -14.44 -0.89 -18.02
CA LEU A 110 -13.14 -0.88 -17.37
C LEU A 110 -12.65 -2.28 -17.04
N ALA A 111 -11.37 -2.51 -17.29
CA ALA A 111 -10.67 -3.73 -16.89
C ALA A 111 -10.68 -3.89 -15.36
N PRO A 112 -10.79 -5.14 -14.85
CA PRO A 112 -10.81 -5.40 -13.40
C PRO A 112 -9.46 -5.09 -12.72
N PHE A 113 -8.38 -5.05 -13.49
CA PHE A 113 -7.00 -4.81 -13.04
C PHE A 113 -6.39 -3.63 -13.80
N PRO A 114 -5.29 -3.03 -13.31
CA PRO A 114 -4.52 -2.05 -14.06
C PRO A 114 -4.18 -2.55 -15.46
N ARG A 115 -4.39 -1.68 -16.45
CA ARG A 115 -4.19 -1.99 -17.88
C ARG A 115 -3.59 -0.81 -18.60
N ARG A 116 -2.36 -0.97 -19.13
CA ARG A 116 -1.61 0.11 -19.78
C ARG A 116 -2.34 0.78 -20.96
N SER A 117 -3.19 0.05 -21.67
CA SER A 117 -3.98 0.61 -22.75
C SER A 117 -5.23 1.37 -22.28
N GLU A 118 -5.54 1.36 -20.99
CA GLU A 118 -6.69 2.02 -20.39
C GLU A 118 -6.32 3.39 -19.80
N SER A 119 -5.12 3.51 -19.22
CA SER A 119 -4.68 4.75 -18.57
C SER A 119 -3.15 4.82 -18.51
N GLU A 120 -2.61 6.03 -18.65
CA GLU A 120 -1.18 6.30 -18.44
C GLU A 120 -0.73 6.09 -16.99
N TYR A 121 -1.66 6.13 -16.03
CA TYR A 121 -1.40 5.84 -14.63
C TYR A 121 -1.24 4.35 -14.34
N ASP A 122 -1.67 3.48 -15.25
CA ASP A 122 -1.51 2.03 -15.15
C ASP A 122 -0.16 1.61 -15.77
N VAL A 123 0.93 1.86 -15.05
CA VAL A 123 2.31 1.67 -15.57
C VAL A 123 2.67 0.22 -15.87
N PHE A 124 1.93 -0.75 -15.29
CA PHE A 124 2.12 -2.19 -15.51
C PHE A 124 0.77 -2.90 -15.61
N GLY A 125 0.62 -3.74 -16.61
CA GLY A 125 -0.56 -4.61 -16.75
C GLY A 125 -0.42 -5.83 -15.84
N VAL A 126 -1.39 -6.04 -14.96
CA VAL A 126 -1.34 -7.10 -13.95
C VAL A 126 -2.55 -8.04 -14.02
N GLY A 127 -2.52 -9.10 -13.24
CA GLY A 127 -3.56 -10.12 -13.12
C GLY A 127 -3.04 -11.35 -12.38
N HIS A 128 -1.72 -11.60 -12.44
CA HIS A 128 -1.06 -12.66 -11.67
C HIS A 128 -0.45 -12.08 -10.40
N SER A 129 -0.57 -12.82 -9.29
CA SER A 129 0.03 -12.43 -8.00
C SER A 129 1.56 -12.49 -8.02
N SER A 130 2.17 -11.74 -7.10
CA SER A 130 3.60 -11.83 -6.76
C SER A 130 4.56 -11.28 -7.81
N THR A 131 4.04 -10.55 -8.80
CA THR A 131 4.83 -10.02 -9.93
C THR A 131 5.30 -8.58 -9.72
N SER A 132 4.68 -7.85 -8.78
CA SER A 132 4.87 -6.41 -8.63
C SER A 132 6.29 -6.01 -8.29
N ILE A 133 6.96 -6.74 -7.39
CA ILE A 133 8.32 -6.40 -6.95
C ILE A 133 9.30 -6.57 -8.11
N SER A 134 9.23 -7.68 -8.86
CA SER A 134 10.08 -7.90 -10.04
C SER A 134 9.88 -6.82 -11.11
N ALA A 135 8.62 -6.47 -11.40
CA ALA A 135 8.29 -5.44 -12.37
C ALA A 135 8.80 -4.06 -11.92
N ALA A 136 8.55 -3.70 -10.67
CA ALA A 136 9.01 -2.43 -10.09
C ALA A 136 10.55 -2.37 -10.01
N LEU A 137 11.22 -3.47 -9.67
CA LEU A 137 12.68 -3.56 -9.70
C LEU A 137 13.23 -3.25 -11.09
N GLY A 138 12.67 -3.88 -12.12
CA GLY A 138 13.04 -3.62 -13.50
C GLY A 138 12.84 -2.15 -13.91
N MET A 139 11.74 -1.53 -13.49
CA MET A 139 11.46 -0.11 -13.74
C MET A 139 12.46 0.81 -13.00
N ALA A 140 12.75 0.53 -11.73
CA ALA A 140 13.67 1.32 -10.93
C ALA A 140 15.11 1.27 -11.46
N VAL A 141 15.56 0.10 -11.92
CA VAL A 141 16.88 -0.09 -12.55
C VAL A 141 16.91 0.57 -13.93
N GLY A 142 15.84 0.42 -14.71
CA GLY A 142 15.77 0.99 -16.07
C GLY A 142 15.65 2.52 -16.10
N ASN A 143 15.10 3.14 -15.06
CA ASN A 143 15.03 4.59 -14.93
C ASN A 143 15.19 5.05 -13.48
N PRO A 144 16.42 5.20 -12.99
CA PRO A 144 16.71 5.59 -11.60
C PRO A 144 16.20 6.99 -11.19
N ASN A 145 15.86 7.84 -12.18
CA ASN A 145 15.34 9.18 -11.92
C ASN A 145 13.84 9.18 -11.55
N LYS A 146 13.15 8.08 -11.76
CA LYS A 146 11.74 7.93 -11.37
C LYS A 146 11.65 7.23 -10.01
N LYS A 147 10.79 7.74 -9.14
CA LYS A 147 10.39 6.98 -7.95
C LYS A 147 9.53 5.80 -8.38
N THR A 148 9.81 4.63 -7.83
CA THR A 148 9.07 3.41 -8.17
C THR A 148 8.59 2.74 -6.89
N ILE A 149 7.30 2.41 -6.86
CA ILE A 149 6.61 1.84 -5.72
C ILE A 149 5.96 0.52 -6.13
N ALA A 150 6.16 -0.55 -5.36
CA ALA A 150 5.43 -1.81 -5.46
C ALA A 150 4.49 -1.95 -4.27
N VAL A 151 3.22 -2.19 -4.51
CA VAL A 151 2.22 -2.49 -3.46
C VAL A 151 1.85 -3.96 -3.57
N ILE A 152 2.15 -4.74 -2.55
CA ILE A 152 1.94 -6.19 -2.52
C ILE A 152 1.23 -6.62 -1.25
N GLY A 153 0.29 -7.56 -1.37
CA GLY A 153 -0.38 -8.16 -0.21
C GLY A 153 0.45 -9.27 0.44
N ASP A 154 0.19 -9.53 1.72
CA ASP A 154 0.84 -10.57 2.54
C ASP A 154 0.76 -11.96 1.89
N GLY A 155 -0.41 -12.35 1.37
CA GLY A 155 -0.59 -13.61 0.66
C GLY A 155 0.27 -13.71 -0.60
N ALA A 156 0.37 -12.63 -1.40
CA ALA A 156 1.21 -12.60 -2.59
C ALA A 156 2.72 -12.59 -2.25
N MET A 157 3.10 -12.04 -1.10
CA MET A 157 4.48 -12.02 -0.62
C MET A 157 5.02 -13.42 -0.30
N THR A 158 4.16 -14.41 -0.04
CA THR A 158 4.58 -15.78 0.29
C THR A 158 5.12 -16.58 -0.90
N ALA A 159 4.92 -16.12 -2.14
CA ALA A 159 5.36 -16.82 -3.33
C ALA A 159 6.89 -16.68 -3.56
N GLY A 160 7.51 -17.74 -4.07
CA GLY A 160 8.95 -17.78 -4.38
C GLY A 160 9.40 -16.63 -5.27
N MET A 161 8.61 -16.27 -6.27
CA MET A 161 8.87 -15.16 -7.19
C MET A 161 9.01 -13.81 -6.46
N ALA A 162 8.17 -13.53 -5.45
CA ALA A 162 8.29 -12.32 -4.65
C ALA A 162 9.57 -12.33 -3.80
N PHE A 163 9.92 -13.48 -3.24
CA PHE A 163 11.13 -13.65 -2.43
C PHE A 163 12.41 -13.49 -3.27
N GLU A 164 12.45 -14.08 -4.46
CA GLU A 164 13.54 -13.89 -5.42
C GLU A 164 13.74 -12.41 -5.77
N ALA A 165 12.63 -11.70 -6.03
CA ALA A 165 12.65 -10.29 -6.34
C ALA A 165 13.15 -9.44 -5.16
N LEU A 166 12.76 -9.77 -3.91
CA LEU A 166 13.27 -9.13 -2.70
C LEU A 166 14.77 -9.32 -2.56
N SER A 167 15.26 -10.56 -2.71
CA SER A 167 16.68 -10.88 -2.66
C SER A 167 17.48 -10.12 -3.72
N HIS A 168 16.96 -10.05 -4.94
CA HIS A 168 17.59 -9.32 -6.03
C HIS A 168 17.57 -7.80 -5.80
N THR A 169 16.47 -7.28 -5.23
CA THR A 169 16.36 -5.87 -4.85
C THR A 169 17.43 -5.47 -3.83
N GLY A 170 17.63 -6.30 -2.80
CA GLY A 170 18.66 -6.05 -1.79
C GLY A 170 20.09 -6.13 -2.35
N HIS A 171 20.32 -6.95 -3.38
CA HIS A 171 21.61 -7.03 -4.07
C HIS A 171 21.89 -5.78 -4.91
N LEU A 172 20.93 -5.35 -5.74
CA LEU A 172 21.07 -4.22 -6.66
C LEU A 172 20.95 -2.86 -5.98
N LYS A 173 20.29 -2.79 -4.84
CA LYS A 173 20.05 -1.57 -4.03
C LYS A 173 19.47 -0.37 -4.81
N PRO A 174 18.44 -0.57 -5.67
CA PRO A 174 17.81 0.54 -6.36
C PRO A 174 16.94 1.38 -5.41
N ASN A 175 16.59 2.59 -5.82
CA ASN A 175 15.59 3.40 -5.13
C ASN A 175 14.18 2.84 -5.41
N LEU A 176 13.79 1.84 -4.64
CA LEU A 176 12.52 1.13 -4.75
C LEU A 176 11.82 1.10 -3.39
N LEU A 177 10.56 1.56 -3.35
CA LEU A 177 9.71 1.44 -2.18
C LEU A 177 8.78 0.24 -2.34
N ILE A 178 8.87 -0.72 -1.43
CA ILE A 178 7.99 -1.89 -1.36
C ILE A 178 7.03 -1.71 -0.19
N ILE A 179 5.73 -1.70 -0.48
CA ILE A 179 4.68 -1.54 0.53
C ILE A 179 3.98 -2.89 0.70
N LEU A 180 4.15 -3.48 1.88
CA LEU A 180 3.48 -4.70 2.28
C LEU A 180 2.15 -4.35 2.92
N ASN A 181 1.08 -4.69 2.22
CA ASN A 181 -0.30 -4.59 2.67
C ASN A 181 -0.69 -5.85 3.42
N ASP A 182 -0.83 -5.79 4.73
CA ASP A 182 -0.98 -6.96 5.58
C ASP A 182 -2.26 -6.91 6.43
N ASN A 183 -3.15 -7.88 6.21
CA ASN A 183 -4.33 -8.11 7.05
C ASN A 183 -4.41 -9.56 7.54
N ASP A 184 -3.30 -10.31 7.44
CA ASP A 184 -3.17 -11.72 7.81
C ASP A 184 -4.15 -12.65 7.05
N MET A 185 -4.57 -12.23 5.85
CA MET A 185 -5.47 -13.00 4.98
C MET A 185 -5.18 -12.80 3.50
N SER A 186 -5.29 -13.92 2.76
CA SER A 186 -5.54 -13.90 1.32
C SER A 186 -7.03 -14.22 1.02
N ILE A 187 -7.34 -15.16 0.12
CA ILE A 187 -8.71 -15.71 -0.03
C ILE A 187 -9.07 -16.58 1.19
N SER A 188 -8.08 -17.22 1.78
CA SER A 188 -8.13 -18.00 3.03
C SER A 188 -6.97 -17.57 3.93
N GLU A 189 -6.88 -18.13 5.13
CA GLU A 189 -5.71 -17.89 6.00
C GLU A 189 -4.40 -18.24 5.29
N ASN A 190 -3.41 -17.39 5.45
CA ASN A 190 -2.10 -17.59 4.84
C ASN A 190 -1.39 -18.81 5.46
N VAL A 191 -0.72 -19.61 4.63
CA VAL A 191 0.00 -20.81 5.05
C VAL A 191 1.48 -20.72 4.69
N GLY A 192 2.32 -21.41 5.47
CA GLY A 192 3.75 -21.54 5.21
C GLY A 192 4.65 -20.78 6.18
N GLY A 193 5.97 -20.94 6.02
CA GLY A 193 6.96 -20.39 6.95
C GLY A 193 6.99 -18.87 7.00
N LEU A 194 6.81 -18.20 5.88
CA LEU A 194 6.72 -16.73 5.80
C LEU A 194 5.46 -16.21 6.47
N SER A 195 4.31 -16.87 6.29
CA SER A 195 3.08 -16.51 6.98
C SER A 195 3.25 -16.60 8.50
N ASN A 196 3.84 -17.71 9.00
CA ASN A 196 4.16 -17.84 10.41
C ASN A 196 5.13 -16.75 10.91
N TYR A 197 6.06 -16.31 10.07
CA TYR A 197 6.98 -15.23 10.37
C TYR A 197 6.23 -13.90 10.52
N PHE A 198 5.35 -13.55 9.58
CA PHE A 198 4.52 -12.35 9.65
C PHE A 198 3.59 -12.38 10.87
N ALA A 199 2.90 -13.50 11.12
CA ALA A 199 2.04 -13.66 12.30
C ALA A 199 2.80 -13.45 13.62
N ARG A 200 4.08 -13.87 13.73
CA ARG A 200 4.92 -13.61 14.90
C ARG A 200 5.26 -12.12 15.05
N ILE A 201 5.48 -11.41 13.95
CA ILE A 201 5.67 -9.95 13.95
C ILE A 201 4.47 -9.28 14.63
N TRP A 202 3.26 -9.64 14.23
CA TRP A 202 1.99 -9.08 14.75
C TRP A 202 1.73 -9.45 16.21
N ALA A 203 2.05 -10.66 16.61
CA ALA A 203 1.86 -11.13 17.98
C ALA A 203 2.87 -10.55 18.97
N SER A 204 3.92 -9.87 18.51
CA SER A 204 5.00 -9.38 19.37
C SER A 204 4.51 -8.28 20.33
N LYS A 205 5.02 -8.31 21.59
CA LYS A 205 4.71 -7.28 22.60
C LYS A 205 5.16 -5.85 22.16
N LEU A 206 6.11 -5.76 21.24
CA LEU A 206 6.57 -4.50 20.66
C LEU A 206 5.43 -3.80 19.90
N TYR A 207 4.66 -4.54 19.10
CA TYR A 207 3.50 -3.99 18.37
C TYR A 207 2.48 -3.35 19.31
N LYS A 208 2.16 -4.02 20.43
CA LYS A 208 1.23 -3.49 21.44
C LYS A 208 1.76 -2.23 22.16
N GLY A 209 3.09 -2.07 22.22
CA GLY A 209 3.75 -0.89 22.81
C GLY A 209 3.78 0.31 21.88
N ILE A 210 4.01 0.11 20.60
CA ILE A 210 4.06 1.16 19.57
C ILE A 210 2.69 1.83 19.38
N LYS A 211 1.61 1.07 19.41
CA LYS A 211 0.24 1.60 19.36
C LYS A 211 -0.11 2.57 20.49
N LYS A 212 0.61 2.51 21.63
CA LYS A 212 0.46 3.43 22.78
C LYS A 212 1.39 4.66 22.74
N SER A 213 2.47 4.63 21.95
CA SER A 213 3.54 5.64 21.99
C SER A 213 3.81 6.35 20.65
N GLY A 214 3.00 6.12 19.63
CA GLY A 214 3.26 6.54 18.24
C GLY A 214 3.47 8.04 18.00
N LYS A 215 3.02 8.92 18.90
CA LYS A 215 3.20 10.37 18.75
C LYS A 215 4.57 10.91 19.17
N SER A 216 5.34 10.18 19.98
CA SER A 216 6.61 10.68 20.55
C SER A 216 7.86 10.14 19.87
N PHE A 217 7.73 9.15 18.98
CA PHE A 217 8.88 8.42 18.44
C PHE A 217 9.38 8.95 17.09
N LEU A 218 8.49 9.54 16.29
CA LEU A 218 8.81 10.07 14.96
C LEU A 218 9.58 11.40 14.99
N GLU A 219 9.53 12.15 16.09
CA GLU A 219 10.21 13.45 16.20
C GLU A 219 11.74 13.38 16.35
N LYS A 220 12.32 12.19 16.51
CA LYS A 220 13.76 12.00 16.78
C LYS A 220 14.37 10.83 16.01
N LEU A 221 14.39 10.87 14.70
CA LEU A 221 15.15 9.94 13.86
C LEU A 221 16.52 10.52 13.45
N PRO A 222 17.60 10.39 14.25
CA PRO A 222 18.95 10.60 13.78
C PRO A 222 19.48 9.32 13.11
N GLN A 223 20.47 9.47 12.24
CA GLN A 223 21.18 8.37 11.55
C GLN A 223 21.73 7.26 12.48
N THR A 224 21.80 7.50 13.77
CA THR A 224 22.23 6.55 14.83
C THR A 224 21.21 5.46 15.15
N TYR A 225 19.96 5.55 14.67
CA TYR A 225 18.90 4.58 14.96
C TYR A 225 19.22 3.15 14.48
N HIS A 226 19.83 3.01 13.31
CA HIS A 226 20.23 1.71 12.77
C HIS A 226 21.26 1.00 13.65
N LEU A 227 22.17 1.73 14.27
CA LEU A 227 23.22 1.15 15.13
C LEU A 227 22.64 0.66 16.46
N VAL A 228 21.74 1.44 17.07
CA VAL A 228 21.11 1.12 18.35
C VAL A 228 20.21 -0.09 18.20
N ARG A 229 19.42 -0.19 17.13
CA ARG A 229 18.51 -1.30 16.86
C ARG A 229 19.27 -2.61 16.61
N LYS A 230 20.39 -2.55 15.86
CA LYS A 230 21.23 -3.71 15.57
C LYS A 230 21.85 -4.30 16.84
N VAL A 231 22.28 -3.46 17.77
CA VAL A 231 22.84 -3.87 19.08
C VAL A 231 21.73 -4.46 19.96
N GLU A 232 20.54 -3.89 19.98
CA GLU A 232 19.43 -4.36 20.80
C GLU A 232 18.87 -5.71 20.31
N THR A 233 18.83 -5.97 19.01
CA THR A 233 18.40 -7.23 18.39
C THR A 233 19.39 -8.35 18.69
N GLN A 234 20.70 -8.08 18.63
CA GLN A 234 21.74 -9.09 18.94
C GLN A 234 21.76 -9.46 20.43
N MET A 235 21.42 -8.55 21.33
CA MET A 235 21.43 -8.82 22.76
C MET A 235 20.26 -9.66 23.28
N LYS A 236 19.14 -9.72 22.55
CA LYS A 236 17.88 -10.32 23.07
C LYS A 236 17.50 -11.66 22.45
N GLY A 237 18.20 -12.15 21.43
CA GLY A 237 17.86 -13.42 20.75
C GLY A 237 16.40 -13.47 20.22
N MET A 238 15.73 -12.31 20.08
CA MET A 238 14.34 -12.19 19.62
C MET A 238 14.35 -11.81 18.16
N VAL A 239 13.58 -12.53 17.35
CA VAL A 239 13.28 -12.15 15.97
C VAL A 239 12.48 -10.86 16.03
N ALA A 240 13.11 -9.73 15.69
CA ALA A 240 12.44 -8.44 15.63
C ALA A 240 11.58 -8.34 14.34
N PRO A 241 10.47 -7.56 14.36
CA PRO A 241 9.74 -7.25 13.14
C PRO A 241 10.69 -6.71 12.07
N GLY A 242 10.59 -7.23 10.84
CA GLY A 242 11.41 -6.75 9.72
C GLY A 242 12.76 -7.40 9.53
N THR A 243 13.23 -8.27 10.44
CA THR A 243 14.57 -8.89 10.35
C THR A 243 14.83 -9.53 8.98
N ILE A 244 13.84 -10.22 8.38
CA ILE A 244 14.02 -10.84 7.06
C ILE A 244 14.28 -9.81 5.96
N PHE A 245 13.62 -8.66 5.99
CA PHE A 245 13.85 -7.58 5.01
C PHE A 245 15.22 -6.95 5.20
N GLU A 246 15.62 -6.75 6.46
CA GLU A 246 16.94 -6.20 6.81
C GLU A 246 18.08 -7.16 6.42
N GLU A 247 17.90 -8.48 6.65
CA GLU A 247 18.86 -9.52 6.23
C GLU A 247 18.98 -9.61 4.70
N LEU A 248 17.89 -9.34 3.97
CA LEU A 248 17.90 -9.23 2.52
C LEU A 248 18.47 -7.89 2.02
N GLY A 249 18.81 -6.96 2.91
CA GLY A 249 19.44 -5.69 2.55
C GLY A 249 18.48 -4.54 2.27
N LEU A 250 17.21 -4.66 2.68
CA LEU A 250 16.23 -3.59 2.60
C LEU A 250 16.16 -2.82 3.94
N ASN A 251 15.86 -1.54 3.89
CA ASN A 251 15.52 -0.78 5.07
C ASN A 251 14.04 -0.99 5.40
N TYR A 252 13.73 -1.58 6.58
CA TYR A 252 12.36 -1.90 6.96
C TYR A 252 11.79 -0.90 7.96
N ILE A 253 10.54 -0.49 7.71
CA ILE A 253 9.75 0.38 8.58
C ILE A 253 8.37 -0.23 8.77
N GLY A 254 7.91 -0.27 9.97
CA GLY A 254 6.57 -0.75 10.29
C GLY A 254 6.52 -1.67 11.51
N PRO A 255 5.35 -2.22 11.78
CA PRO A 255 4.08 -1.95 11.09
C PRO A 255 3.48 -0.59 11.47
N ILE A 256 2.78 0.06 10.52
CA ILE A 256 2.06 1.31 10.73
C ILE A 256 0.55 1.12 10.56
N ASP A 257 -0.28 2.07 11.04
CA ASP A 257 -1.73 2.01 10.87
C ASP A 257 -2.14 2.38 9.44
N GLY A 258 -2.65 1.40 8.69
CA GLY A 258 -3.07 1.58 7.30
C GLY A 258 -4.36 2.40 7.12
N HIS A 259 -5.08 2.67 8.19
CA HIS A 259 -6.30 3.48 8.17
C HIS A 259 -6.09 4.93 8.65
N ASP A 260 -4.86 5.30 9.00
CA ASP A 260 -4.51 6.70 9.26
C ASP A 260 -3.77 7.31 8.05
N VAL A 261 -4.51 8.01 7.18
CA VAL A 261 -3.95 8.66 5.99
C VAL A 261 -2.87 9.69 6.35
N ASN A 262 -2.94 10.32 7.53
CA ASN A 262 -1.97 11.31 7.95
C ASN A 262 -0.66 10.62 8.40
N GLU A 263 -0.76 9.50 9.12
CA GLU A 263 0.42 8.69 9.46
C GLU A 263 1.07 8.12 8.20
N LEU A 264 0.27 7.59 7.27
CA LEU A 264 0.76 7.10 5.97
C LEU A 264 1.49 8.19 5.18
N THR A 265 0.90 9.39 5.08
CA THR A 265 1.53 10.50 4.34
C THR A 265 2.82 10.98 5.00
N GLU A 266 2.90 10.98 6.32
CA GLU A 266 4.10 11.37 7.06
C GLU A 266 5.22 10.34 6.88
N VAL A 267 4.93 9.05 7.13
CA VAL A 267 5.94 7.99 7.03
C VAL A 267 6.42 7.83 5.60
N ILE A 268 5.52 7.69 4.63
CA ILE A 268 5.90 7.49 3.21
C ILE A 268 6.56 8.76 2.65
N GLY A 269 6.11 9.94 3.05
CA GLY A 269 6.69 11.22 2.66
C GLY A 269 8.16 11.34 3.10
N ASN A 270 8.44 10.93 4.34
CA ASN A 270 9.82 10.90 4.86
C ASN A 270 10.71 9.89 4.13
N LEU A 271 10.14 8.84 3.55
CA LEU A 271 10.88 7.81 2.80
C LEU A 271 11.12 8.16 1.33
N LYS A 272 10.36 9.09 0.78
CA LYS A 272 10.46 9.47 -0.64
C LYS A 272 11.89 9.81 -1.07
N ASP A 273 12.66 10.44 -0.19
CA ASP A 273 14.01 10.94 -0.48
C ASP A 273 15.13 10.07 0.08
N PHE A 274 14.81 8.92 0.68
CA PHE A 274 15.83 7.98 1.12
C PHE A 274 16.40 7.20 -0.06
N ASP A 275 17.72 6.98 -0.03
CA ASP A 275 18.43 6.16 -1.00
C ASP A 275 18.36 4.67 -0.64
N GLY A 276 18.34 3.85 -1.68
CA GLY A 276 18.29 2.39 -1.58
C GLY A 276 16.87 1.82 -1.37
N PRO A 277 16.75 0.50 -1.30
CA PRO A 277 15.46 -0.17 -1.23
C PRO A 277 14.85 -0.05 0.16
N GLN A 278 13.59 0.36 0.19
CA GLN A 278 12.79 0.52 1.39
C GLN A 278 11.67 -0.51 1.41
N SER A 279 11.35 -1.05 2.58
CA SER A 279 10.16 -1.86 2.79
C SER A 279 9.34 -1.28 3.93
N VAL A 280 8.05 -1.03 3.66
CA VAL A 280 7.08 -0.54 4.66
C VAL A 280 5.99 -1.57 4.78
N SER A 281 5.69 -2.03 5.99
CA SER A 281 4.48 -2.79 6.23
C SER A 281 3.43 -1.93 6.92
N TYR A 282 2.19 -2.09 6.50
CA TYR A 282 1.06 -1.49 7.20
C TYR A 282 -0.04 -2.51 7.43
N THR A 283 -0.77 -2.32 8.53
CA THR A 283 -1.92 -3.14 8.87
C THR A 283 -3.21 -2.45 8.52
N HIS A 284 -4.21 -3.22 8.12
CA HIS A 284 -5.56 -2.73 7.98
C HIS A 284 -6.58 -3.76 8.50
N LEU A 285 -7.78 -3.30 8.79
CA LEU A 285 -8.89 -4.16 9.19
C LEU A 285 -9.31 -5.07 8.02
N ARG A 286 -9.81 -6.26 8.35
CA ARG A 286 -10.43 -7.16 7.36
C ARG A 286 -11.72 -6.56 6.83
N ALA A 287 -12.11 -6.93 5.62
CA ALA A 287 -13.29 -6.36 4.96
C ALA A 287 -14.59 -6.51 5.76
N HIS A 288 -14.70 -7.56 6.58
CA HIS A 288 -15.87 -7.78 7.45
C HIS A 288 -15.79 -7.03 8.79
N GLU A 289 -14.67 -6.33 9.05
CA GLU A 289 -14.45 -5.49 10.22
C GLU A 289 -14.56 -4.00 9.86
N THR A 290 -14.67 -3.67 8.57
CA THR A 290 -14.87 -2.34 8.02
C THR A 290 -16.33 -2.15 7.59
#